data_699c117df099b78ec1f30384b04d409f
#
_entry.id   699c117df099b78ec1f30384b04d409f
#
_cell.length_a   1.000
_cell.length_b   1.000
_cell.length_c   1.000
_cell.angle_alpha   90.00
_cell.angle_beta   90.00
_cell.angle_gamma   90.00
#
_symmetry.space_group_name_H-M   'P 1'
#
loop_
_entity.id
_entity.type
_entity.pdbx_description
1 polymer ?
#
loop_
_entity_poly.entity_id
_entity_poly.type
_entity_poly.pdbx_seq_one_letter_code
_entity_poly.pdbx_strand_id
1 'polypeptide(L)'
;TEATINNVVELVRTLMKKYNIDISNVIRHFDVTGKKCPMYWCGDSQKNAIWISIKNRIVEEEKVVKQSIKINGKLKSVDAINKGNYTYIKIRDLSDILNIEYDKETKLITLKVK
;
A
#
# COMPACT_ATOMS: atom_id res chain seq x y z
N THR A 1 14.68 8.75 -2.29
CA THR A 1 14.77 7.29 -2.44
C THR A 1 13.40 6.67 -2.64
N GLU A 2 13.35 5.48 -3.15
CA GLU A 2 12.10 4.74 -3.33
C GLU A 2 11.40 4.48 -1.99
N ALA A 3 12.14 4.20 -0.94
CA ALA A 3 11.61 4.05 0.41
C ALA A 3 10.94 5.34 0.91
N THR A 4 11.54 6.49 0.65
CA THR A 4 10.96 7.79 0.99
C THR A 4 9.64 8.02 0.26
N ILE A 5 9.58 7.72 -1.03
CA ILE A 5 8.36 7.86 -1.83
C ILE A 5 7.26 6.93 -1.31
N ASN A 6 7.58 5.69 -0.99
CA ASN A 6 6.62 4.74 -0.40
C ASN A 6 6.02 5.27 0.90
N ASN A 7 6.85 5.83 1.78
CA ASN A 7 6.40 6.40 3.04
C ASN A 7 5.49 7.61 2.82
N VAL A 8 5.80 8.48 1.86
CA VAL A 8 4.95 9.62 1.49
C VAL A 8 3.59 9.15 0.97
N VAL A 9 3.58 8.17 0.08
CA VAL A 9 2.33 7.59 -0.47
C VAL A 9 1.45 7.04 0.65
N GLU A 10 2.00 6.25 1.56
CA GLU A 10 1.25 5.69 2.69
C GLU A 10 0.71 6.76 3.64
N LEU A 11 1.54 7.74 3.99
CA LEU A 11 1.14 8.85 4.86
C LEU A 11 0.00 9.65 4.23
N VAL A 12 0.14 10.04 2.97
CA VAL A 12 -0.86 10.84 2.27
C VAL A 12 -2.18 10.08 2.13
N ARG A 13 -2.15 8.80 1.78
CA ARG A 13 -3.35 7.94 1.75
C ARG A 13 -4.07 7.93 3.09
N THR A 14 -3.31 7.76 4.18
CA THR A 14 -3.87 7.73 5.54
C THR A 14 -4.55 9.05 5.88
N LEU A 15 -3.91 10.18 5.58
CA LEU A 15 -4.46 11.51 5.84
C LEU A 15 -5.67 11.82 4.97
N MET A 16 -5.66 11.44 3.70
CA MET A 16 -6.81 11.60 2.80
C MET A 16 -8.04 10.86 3.33
N LYS A 17 -7.88 9.61 3.78
CA LYS A 17 -8.97 8.83 4.38
C LYS A 17 -9.45 9.44 5.69
N LYS A 18 -8.53 9.83 6.57
CA LYS A 18 -8.85 10.38 7.88
C LYS A 18 -9.63 11.69 7.81
N TYR A 19 -9.28 12.55 6.88
CA TYR A 19 -9.86 13.90 6.75
C TYR A 19 -10.75 14.05 5.53
N ASN A 20 -11.06 12.98 4.79
CA ASN A 20 -11.87 12.98 3.59
C ASN A 20 -11.37 14.00 2.54
N ILE A 21 -10.07 13.95 2.23
CA ILE A 21 -9.41 14.84 1.29
C ILE A 21 -9.37 14.17 -0.09
N ASP A 22 -9.82 14.90 -1.13
CA ASP A 22 -9.70 14.47 -2.51
C ASP A 22 -8.24 14.65 -3.01
N ILE A 23 -7.81 13.79 -3.95
CA ILE A 23 -6.47 13.85 -4.53
C ILE A 23 -6.16 15.18 -5.22
N SER A 24 -7.17 15.87 -5.73
CA SER A 24 -7.00 17.21 -6.34
C SER A 24 -6.52 18.26 -5.33
N ASN A 25 -6.78 18.03 -4.04
CA ASN A 25 -6.35 18.88 -2.94
C ASN A 25 -4.99 18.48 -2.35
N VAL A 26 -4.36 17.45 -2.87
CA VAL A 26 -2.99 17.06 -2.54
C VAL A 26 -2.04 17.81 -3.47
N ILE A 27 -1.44 18.87 -2.96
CA ILE A 27 -0.63 19.82 -3.73
C ILE A 27 0.74 20.02 -3.07
N ARG A 28 1.66 20.57 -3.85
CA ARG A 28 3.01 20.94 -3.36
C ARG A 28 3.02 22.41 -2.95
N HIS A 29 3.96 22.80 -2.13
CA HIS A 29 4.23 24.21 -1.86
C HIS A 29 4.50 25.00 -3.16
N PHE A 30 5.17 24.35 -4.13
CA PHE A 30 5.38 24.88 -5.47
C PHE A 30 4.08 25.29 -6.17
N ASP A 31 3.02 24.51 -6.02
CA ASP A 31 1.71 24.79 -6.64
C ASP A 31 1.02 26.02 -6.06
N VAL A 32 1.37 26.39 -4.83
CA VAL A 32 0.79 27.56 -4.14
C VAL A 32 1.60 28.83 -4.38
N THR A 33 2.93 28.76 -4.23
CA THR A 33 3.80 29.96 -4.19
C THR A 33 4.83 30.04 -5.31
N GLY A 34 5.01 28.97 -6.09
CA GLY A 34 6.10 28.84 -7.06
C GLY A 34 7.47 28.55 -6.46
N LYS A 35 7.57 28.47 -5.11
CA LYS A 35 8.81 28.05 -4.45
C LYS A 35 9.13 26.60 -4.80
N LYS A 36 10.40 26.34 -5.16
CA LYS A 36 10.86 24.99 -5.52
C LYS A 36 10.85 24.04 -4.29
N CYS A 37 9.66 23.62 -3.89
CA CYS A 37 9.42 22.73 -2.74
C CYS A 37 8.28 21.78 -3.05
N PRO A 38 8.47 20.47 -3.00
CA PRO A 38 9.74 19.74 -2.77
C PRO A 38 10.66 19.87 -4.00
N MET A 39 11.91 20.16 -3.76
CA MET A 39 12.89 20.51 -4.81
C MET A 39 13.07 19.42 -5.87
N TYR A 40 12.97 18.15 -5.48
CA TYR A 40 13.15 17.01 -6.38
C TYR A 40 11.90 16.64 -7.19
N TRP A 41 10.76 17.28 -6.92
CA TRP A 41 9.48 16.95 -7.55
C TRP A 41 8.81 18.15 -8.21
N CYS A 42 9.56 19.21 -8.46
CA CYS A 42 9.03 20.42 -9.10
C CYS A 42 10.13 21.22 -9.81
N GLY A 43 9.72 22.11 -10.69
CA GLY A 43 10.58 23.10 -11.33
C GLY A 43 10.98 22.79 -12.78
N ASP A 44 10.93 21.54 -13.21
CA ASP A 44 11.13 21.13 -14.60
C ASP A 44 10.23 19.94 -14.97
N SER A 45 10.20 19.59 -16.26
CA SER A 45 9.31 18.55 -16.77
C SER A 45 9.57 17.17 -16.17
N GLN A 46 10.84 16.81 -15.95
CA GLN A 46 11.20 15.51 -15.38
C GLN A 46 10.78 15.39 -13.91
N LYS A 47 11.03 16.43 -13.13
CA LYS A 47 10.61 16.47 -11.71
C LYS A 47 9.10 16.53 -11.56
N ASN A 48 8.41 17.27 -12.43
CA ASN A 48 6.96 17.30 -12.47
C ASN A 48 6.38 15.91 -12.82
N ALA A 49 7.03 15.17 -13.72
CA ALA A 49 6.62 13.80 -14.04
C ALA A 49 6.73 12.86 -12.82
N ILE A 50 7.77 13.03 -12.00
CA ILE A 50 7.92 12.29 -10.74
C ILE A 50 6.73 12.59 -9.79
N TRP A 51 6.36 13.86 -9.64
CA TRP A 51 5.22 14.25 -8.82
C TRP A 51 3.90 13.64 -9.31
N ILE A 52 3.66 13.66 -10.61
CA ILE A 52 2.49 13.02 -11.22
C ILE A 52 2.48 11.51 -10.92
N SER A 53 3.62 10.85 -11.06
CA SER A 53 3.77 9.43 -10.73
C SER A 53 3.44 9.15 -9.26
N ILE A 54 3.89 10.00 -8.34
CA ILE A 54 3.57 9.88 -6.91
C ILE A 54 2.06 10.02 -6.68
N LYS A 55 1.41 11.01 -7.29
CA LYS A 55 -0.05 11.17 -7.20
C LYS A 55 -0.81 9.96 -7.72
N ASN A 56 -0.37 9.40 -8.85
CA ASN A 56 -0.97 8.19 -9.40
C ASN A 56 -0.85 7.01 -8.43
N ARG A 57 0.30 6.84 -7.78
CA ARG A 57 0.51 5.79 -6.78
C ARG A 57 -0.36 6.01 -5.53
N ILE A 58 -0.64 7.25 -5.14
CA ILE A 58 -1.51 7.56 -4.01
C ILE A 58 -2.95 7.08 -4.27
N VAL A 59 -3.47 7.28 -5.49
CA VAL A 59 -4.84 6.87 -5.84
C VAL A 59 -4.95 5.41 -6.26
N GLU A 60 -3.82 4.77 -6.56
CA GLU A 60 -3.82 3.35 -6.94
C GLU A 60 -4.19 2.50 -5.73
N GLU A 61 -5.39 1.91 -5.77
CA GLU A 61 -5.82 0.99 -4.73
C GLU A 61 -5.05 -0.32 -4.83
N GLU A 62 -4.71 -0.89 -3.68
CA GLU A 62 -4.16 -2.24 -3.62
C GLU A 62 -5.23 -3.21 -4.13
N LYS A 63 -4.99 -3.80 -5.29
CA LYS A 63 -5.93 -4.76 -5.88
C LYS A 63 -5.76 -6.11 -5.23
N VAL A 64 -6.83 -6.60 -4.63
CA VAL A 64 -6.93 -7.98 -4.17
C VAL A 64 -7.18 -8.86 -5.40
N VAL A 65 -6.33 -9.85 -5.60
CA VAL A 65 -6.44 -10.84 -6.68
C VAL A 65 -6.58 -12.24 -6.10
N LYS A 66 -7.20 -13.13 -6.86
CA LYS A 66 -7.23 -14.56 -6.50
C LYS A 66 -5.93 -15.20 -6.93
N GLN A 67 -5.22 -15.78 -5.98
CA GLN A 67 -3.95 -16.45 -6.17
C GLN A 67 -4.08 -17.93 -5.83
N SER A 68 -3.65 -18.78 -6.74
CA SER A 68 -3.55 -20.22 -6.45
C SER A 68 -2.25 -20.53 -5.73
N ILE A 69 -2.36 -21.20 -4.60
CA ILE A 69 -1.22 -21.69 -3.84
C ILE A 69 -1.31 -23.21 -3.68
N LYS A 70 -0.18 -23.84 -3.50
CA LYS A 70 -0.11 -25.27 -3.26
C LYS A 70 0.34 -25.56 -1.83
N ILE A 71 -0.50 -26.26 -1.09
CA ILE A 71 -0.23 -26.62 0.31
C ILE A 71 -0.35 -28.14 0.44
N ASN A 72 0.73 -28.80 0.86
CA ASN A 72 0.79 -30.26 0.96
C ASN A 72 0.32 -30.97 -0.32
N GLY A 73 0.71 -30.43 -1.49
CA GLY A 73 0.34 -30.98 -2.79
C GLY A 73 -1.06 -30.63 -3.29
N LYS A 74 -1.87 -29.94 -2.49
CA LYS A 74 -3.24 -29.53 -2.87
C LYS A 74 -3.28 -28.06 -3.27
N LEU A 75 -3.97 -27.75 -4.36
CA LEU A 75 -4.20 -26.38 -4.80
C LEU A 75 -5.31 -25.73 -3.99
N LYS A 76 -5.08 -24.48 -3.59
CA LYS A 76 -6.05 -23.65 -2.89
C LYS A 76 -6.03 -22.24 -3.48
N SER A 77 -7.21 -21.66 -3.67
CA SER A 77 -7.37 -20.26 -4.04
C SER A 77 -7.45 -19.39 -2.80
N VAL A 78 -6.63 -18.36 -2.74
CA VAL A 78 -6.57 -17.41 -1.63
C VAL A 78 -6.62 -15.98 -2.16
N ASP A 79 -7.06 -15.05 -1.32
CA ASP A 79 -6.95 -13.62 -1.61
C ASP A 79 -5.52 -13.17 -1.38
N ALA A 80 -4.94 -12.50 -2.36
CA ALA A 80 -3.56 -12.02 -2.31
C ALA A 80 -3.44 -10.61 -2.85
N ILE A 81 -2.41 -9.92 -2.39
CA ILE A 81 -1.98 -8.62 -2.91
C ILE A 81 -0.54 -8.78 -3.40
N ASN A 82 -0.32 -8.50 -4.67
CA ASN A 82 1.02 -8.47 -5.26
C ASN A 82 1.55 -7.05 -5.22
N LYS A 83 2.66 -6.84 -4.51
CA LYS A 83 3.29 -5.54 -4.36
C LYS A 83 4.80 -5.65 -4.54
N GLY A 84 5.30 -5.14 -5.66
CA GLY A 84 6.70 -5.30 -6.03
C GLY A 84 7.05 -6.77 -6.19
N ASN A 85 8.10 -7.23 -5.49
CA ASN A 85 8.56 -8.63 -5.52
C ASN A 85 7.91 -9.49 -4.43
N TYR A 86 6.91 -8.97 -3.72
CA TYR A 86 6.27 -9.65 -2.60
C TYR A 86 4.81 -9.96 -2.90
N THR A 87 4.38 -11.12 -2.44
CA THR A 87 2.98 -11.53 -2.45
C THR A 87 2.48 -11.65 -1.01
N TYR A 88 1.47 -10.88 -0.66
CA TYR A 88 0.83 -10.93 0.65
C TYR A 88 -0.46 -11.75 0.54
N ILE A 89 -0.62 -12.73 1.41
CA ILE A 89 -1.76 -13.65 1.42
C ILE A 89 -2.65 -13.34 2.61
N LYS A 90 -3.95 -13.35 2.41
CA LYS A 90 -4.91 -13.23 3.49
C LYS A 90 -4.86 -14.48 4.36
N ILE A 91 -4.38 -14.31 5.59
CA ILE A 91 -4.12 -15.43 6.49
C ILE A 91 -5.39 -16.20 6.87
N ARG A 92 -6.54 -15.54 6.91
CA ARG A 92 -7.83 -16.18 7.23
C ARG A 92 -8.27 -17.20 6.18
N ASP A 93 -7.79 -17.10 4.95
CA ASP A 93 -8.04 -18.07 3.90
C ASP A 93 -7.34 -19.42 4.16
N LEU A 94 -6.46 -19.47 5.16
CA LEU A 94 -5.77 -20.67 5.61
C LEU A 94 -6.42 -21.31 6.85
N SER A 95 -7.60 -20.87 7.24
CA SER A 95 -8.29 -21.34 8.46
C SER A 95 -8.70 -22.82 8.46
N ASP A 96 -8.74 -23.45 7.29
CA ASP A 96 -8.97 -24.89 7.15
C ASP A 96 -7.75 -25.75 7.53
N ILE A 97 -6.56 -25.18 7.49
CA ILE A 97 -5.29 -25.85 7.85
C ILE A 97 -4.62 -25.28 9.10
N LEU A 98 -4.94 -24.04 9.46
CA LEU A 98 -4.36 -23.36 10.60
C LEU A 98 -5.44 -22.91 11.58
N ASN A 99 -5.19 -23.10 12.87
CA ASN A 99 -5.91 -22.38 13.90
C ASN A 99 -5.30 -20.99 14.04
N ILE A 100 -6.12 -19.97 13.83
CA ILE A 100 -5.68 -18.57 13.83
C ILE A 100 -6.35 -17.87 15.02
N GLU A 101 -5.53 -17.40 15.96
CA GLU A 101 -5.96 -16.65 17.12
C GLU A 101 -5.36 -15.25 17.08
N TYR A 102 -6.14 -14.24 17.46
CA TYR A 102 -5.70 -12.86 17.55
C TYR A 102 -5.99 -12.30 18.93
N ASP A 103 -4.94 -11.87 19.61
CA ASP A 103 -5.03 -11.16 20.89
C ASP A 103 -5.09 -9.65 20.64
N LYS A 104 -6.20 -9.03 21.02
CA LYS A 104 -6.42 -7.59 20.81
C LYS A 104 -5.54 -6.70 21.68
N GLU A 105 -5.15 -7.17 22.85
CA GLU A 105 -4.34 -6.40 23.80
C GLU A 105 -2.86 -6.41 23.39
N THR A 106 -2.32 -7.58 23.12
CA THR A 106 -0.91 -7.73 22.72
C THR A 106 -0.70 -7.55 21.23
N LYS A 107 -1.78 -7.57 20.44
CA LYS A 107 -1.75 -7.57 18.96
C LYS A 107 -0.99 -8.76 18.35
N LEU A 108 -0.87 -9.83 19.10
CA LEU A 108 -0.23 -11.06 18.62
C LEU A 108 -1.20 -11.91 17.80
N ILE A 109 -0.67 -12.47 16.73
CA ILE A 109 -1.33 -13.48 15.92
C ILE A 109 -0.66 -14.81 16.23
N THR A 110 -1.44 -15.78 16.71
CA THR A 110 -0.97 -17.13 16.98
C THR A 110 -1.48 -18.08 15.91
N LEU A 111 -0.57 -18.82 15.29
CA LEU A 111 -0.86 -19.81 14.27
C LEU A 111 -0.46 -21.19 14.76
N LYS A 112 -1.41 -22.11 14.73
CA LYS A 112 -1.17 -23.53 15.05
C LYS A 112 -1.68 -24.39 13.90
N VAL A 113 -0.89 -25.35 13.47
CA VAL A 113 -1.32 -26.35 12.49
C VAL A 113 -2.40 -27.24 13.10
N LYS A 114 -3.47 -27.42 12.35
CA LYS A 114 -4.55 -28.34 12.76
C LYS A 114 -4.12 -29.80 12.76
#